data_c42adf38617a22c328ca96eb545ed2a1
#
_entry.id   c42adf38617a22c328ca96eb545ed2a1
#
_cell.length_a   1.000
_cell.length_b   1.000
_cell.length_c   1.000
_cell.angle_alpha   90.00
_cell.angle_beta   90.00
_cell.angle_gamma   90.00
#
_symmetry.space_group_name_H-M   'P 1'
#
loop_
_entity.id
_entity.type
_entity.pdbx_description
1 polymer ?
#
loop_
_entity_poly.entity_id
_entity_poly.type
_entity_poly.pdbx_seq_one_letter_code
_entity_poly.pdbx_strand_id
1 'polypeptide(L)'
;MEQGHLNLLLKALGLRIRELRAEQGYSQEAFADKCGVHRTFMGTIERGESNLSFQNIHKVAVTLGVTLSDLFLNLERRAQERLGQADANKVRKGAGESKSR
;
A
#
# COMPACT_ATOMS: atom_id res chain seq x y z
N MET A 1 15.79 10.87 -3.34
CA MET A 1 14.88 9.75 -3.63
C MET A 1 14.12 10.03 -4.90
N GLU A 2 14.15 9.09 -5.80
CA GLU A 2 13.48 9.32 -7.06
C GLU A 2 12.00 8.98 -6.97
N GLN A 3 11.27 9.51 -7.94
CA GLN A 3 9.82 9.38 -7.96
C GLN A 3 9.37 7.92 -8.06
N GLY A 4 10.10 7.11 -8.84
CA GLY A 4 9.76 5.69 -8.98
C GLY A 4 9.81 4.95 -7.67
N HIS A 5 10.83 5.22 -6.86
CA HIS A 5 10.95 4.59 -5.55
C HIS A 5 9.82 5.04 -4.62
N LEU A 6 9.50 6.33 -4.66
CA LEU A 6 8.40 6.85 -3.84
C LEU A 6 7.08 6.20 -4.25
N ASN A 7 6.86 6.03 -5.55
CA ASN A 7 5.63 5.39 -6.03
C ASN A 7 5.51 3.96 -5.53
N LEU A 8 6.62 3.23 -5.48
CA LEU A 8 6.60 1.86 -4.94
C LEU A 8 6.29 1.85 -3.46
N LEU A 9 6.83 2.81 -2.72
CA LEU A 9 6.52 2.92 -1.30
C LEU A 9 5.04 3.23 -1.08
N LEU A 10 4.48 4.12 -1.89
CA LEU A 10 3.06 4.46 -1.78
C LEU A 10 2.18 3.25 -2.09
N LYS A 11 2.55 2.47 -3.09
CA LYS A 11 1.79 1.26 -3.41
C LYS A 11 1.89 0.22 -2.31
N ALA A 12 3.07 0.06 -1.74
CA ALA A 12 3.25 -0.88 -0.63
C ALA A 12 2.44 -0.43 0.58
N LEU A 13 2.43 0.86 0.87
CA LEU A 13 1.65 1.40 1.99
C LEU A 13 0.16 1.21 1.75
N GLY A 14 -0.31 1.50 0.54
CA GLY A 14 -1.71 1.34 0.20
C GLY A 14 -2.17 -0.10 0.37
N LEU A 15 -1.35 -1.04 -0.08
CA LEU A 15 -1.66 -2.45 0.09
C LEU A 15 -1.68 -2.86 1.56
N ARG A 16 -0.72 -2.37 2.33
CA ARG A 16 -0.68 -2.62 3.77
C ARG A 16 -1.97 -2.14 4.45
N ILE A 17 -2.41 -0.94 4.10
CA ILE A 17 -3.64 -0.37 4.65
C ILE A 17 -4.82 -1.25 4.28
N ARG A 18 -4.90 -1.66 3.02
CA ARG A 18 -5.97 -2.51 2.54
C ARG A 18 -6.02 -3.84 3.30
N GLU A 19 -4.85 -4.45 3.50
CA GLU A 19 -4.77 -5.72 4.21
C GLU A 19 -5.24 -5.59 5.66
N LEU A 20 -4.79 -4.55 6.34
CA LEU A 20 -5.19 -4.33 7.73
C LEU A 20 -6.69 -4.02 7.82
N ARG A 21 -7.20 -3.22 6.88
CA ARG A 21 -8.63 -2.91 6.83
C ARG A 21 -9.45 -4.18 6.66
N ALA A 22 -9.05 -5.01 5.70
CA ALA A 22 -9.78 -6.25 5.41
C ALA A 22 -9.74 -7.21 6.60
N GLU A 23 -8.60 -7.30 7.27
CA GLU A 23 -8.48 -8.14 8.46
C GLU A 23 -9.47 -7.74 9.54
N GLN A 24 -9.78 -6.45 9.62
CA GLN A 24 -10.71 -5.96 10.64
C GLN A 24 -12.16 -5.98 10.16
N GLY A 25 -12.40 -6.45 8.95
CA GLY A 25 -13.75 -6.62 8.45
C GLY A 25 -14.38 -5.36 7.88
N TYR A 26 -13.61 -4.29 7.70
CA TYR A 26 -14.16 -3.06 7.13
C TYR A 26 -14.23 -3.15 5.61
N SER A 27 -15.36 -2.69 5.05
CA SER A 27 -15.38 -2.36 3.64
C SER A 27 -14.59 -1.07 3.44
N GLN A 28 -14.22 -0.80 2.20
CA GLN A 28 -13.48 0.44 1.91
C GLN A 28 -14.31 1.66 2.29
N GLU A 29 -15.59 1.63 1.98
CA GLU A 29 -16.48 2.75 2.28
C GLU A 29 -16.63 2.97 3.79
N ALA A 30 -16.85 1.89 4.53
CA ALA A 30 -17.00 1.99 5.98
C ALA A 30 -15.73 2.48 6.64
N PHE A 31 -14.58 2.02 6.13
CA PHE A 31 -13.31 2.44 6.67
C PHE A 31 -13.04 3.91 6.38
N ALA A 32 -13.34 4.36 5.16
CA ALA A 32 -13.18 5.77 4.81
C ALA A 32 -14.02 6.65 5.73
N ASP A 33 -15.25 6.22 5.97
CA ASP A 33 -16.16 6.94 6.85
C ASP A 33 -15.58 7.05 8.26
N LYS A 34 -15.07 5.95 8.78
CA LYS A 34 -14.45 5.94 10.10
C LYS A 34 -13.22 6.85 10.17
N CYS A 35 -12.44 6.87 9.10
CA CYS A 35 -11.25 7.71 9.03
C CYS A 35 -11.59 9.19 8.86
N GLY A 36 -12.82 9.50 8.46
CA GLY A 36 -13.18 10.88 8.17
C GLY A 36 -12.66 11.37 6.84
N VAL A 37 -12.52 10.48 5.86
CA VAL A 37 -12.10 10.86 4.51
C VAL A 37 -13.13 10.35 3.52
N HIS A 38 -13.15 10.95 2.33
CA HIS A 38 -14.07 10.53 1.30
C HIS A 38 -13.66 9.16 0.76
N ARG A 39 -14.65 8.32 0.42
CA ARG A 39 -14.36 6.96 -0.04
C ARG A 39 -13.53 6.94 -1.32
N THR A 40 -13.72 7.92 -2.20
CA THR A 40 -12.92 8.03 -3.42
C THR A 40 -11.46 8.24 -3.07
N PHE A 41 -11.20 9.09 -2.07
CA PHE A 41 -9.84 9.34 -1.62
C PHE A 41 -9.24 8.07 -1.00
N MET A 42 -10.02 7.34 -0.21
CA MET A 42 -9.53 6.08 0.35
C MET A 42 -9.15 5.10 -0.76
N GLY A 43 -9.91 5.05 -1.84
CA GLY A 43 -9.54 4.21 -2.97
C GLY A 43 -8.19 4.58 -3.57
N THR A 44 -7.93 5.88 -3.72
CA THR A 44 -6.65 6.31 -4.26
C THR A 44 -5.51 6.00 -3.29
N ILE A 45 -5.77 6.08 -1.99
CA ILE A 45 -4.78 5.71 -0.96
C ILE A 45 -4.40 4.25 -1.11
N GLU A 46 -5.39 3.38 -1.20
CA GLU A 46 -5.13 1.94 -1.23
C GLU A 46 -4.48 1.49 -2.53
N ARG A 47 -4.70 2.23 -3.61
CA ARG A 47 -4.02 1.93 -4.88
C ARG A 47 -2.64 2.55 -4.98
N GLY A 48 -2.26 3.34 -3.97
CA GLY A 48 -0.95 3.99 -3.96
C GLY A 48 -0.86 5.14 -4.93
N GLU A 49 -1.98 5.76 -5.24
CA GLU A 49 -2.04 6.84 -6.22
C GLU A 49 -2.04 8.22 -5.60
N SER A 50 -2.17 8.30 -4.28
CA SER A 50 -2.20 9.58 -3.58
C SER A 50 -0.96 9.78 -2.76
N ASN A 51 -0.45 10.98 -2.81
CA ASN A 51 0.64 11.39 -1.94
C ASN A 51 0.01 11.83 -0.62
N LEU A 52 0.18 11.00 0.39
CA LEU A 52 -0.52 11.19 1.66
C LEU A 52 0.15 12.22 2.55
N SER A 53 -0.64 13.10 3.13
CA SER A 53 -0.13 13.95 4.19
C SER A 53 0.07 13.11 5.45
N PHE A 54 0.96 13.57 6.32
CA PHE A 54 1.17 12.89 7.59
C PHE A 54 -0.12 12.84 8.40
N GLN A 55 -0.92 13.90 8.31
CA GLN A 55 -2.19 13.95 9.01
C GLN A 55 -3.11 12.81 8.57
N ASN A 56 -3.18 12.56 7.26
CA ASN A 56 -4.02 11.46 6.76
C ASN A 56 -3.47 10.10 7.16
N ILE A 57 -2.15 9.96 7.14
CA ILE A 57 -1.51 8.72 7.59
C ILE A 57 -1.88 8.47 9.07
N HIS A 58 -1.83 9.50 9.88
CA HIS A 58 -2.18 9.39 11.29
C HIS A 58 -3.64 8.97 11.47
N LYS A 59 -4.55 9.56 10.69
CA LYS A 59 -5.96 9.19 10.76
C LYS A 59 -6.17 7.71 10.47
N VAL A 60 -5.47 7.20 9.45
CA VAL A 60 -5.57 5.80 9.08
C VAL A 60 -5.05 4.91 10.20
N ALA A 61 -3.90 5.24 10.75
CA ALA A 61 -3.32 4.44 11.82
C ALA A 61 -4.23 4.40 13.05
N VAL A 62 -4.78 5.54 13.43
CA VAL A 62 -5.69 5.62 14.58
C VAL A 62 -6.92 4.76 14.34
N THR A 63 -7.51 4.86 13.14
CA THR A 63 -8.70 4.09 12.82
C THR A 63 -8.43 2.59 12.83
N LEU A 64 -7.26 2.18 12.36
CA LEU A 64 -6.86 0.78 12.40
C LEU A 64 -6.46 0.31 13.79
N GLY A 65 -6.19 1.24 14.69
CA GLY A 65 -5.75 0.90 16.02
C GLY A 65 -4.33 0.39 16.07
N VAL A 66 -3.50 0.84 15.13
CA VAL A 66 -2.08 0.43 15.08
C VAL A 66 -1.21 1.66 15.26
N THR A 67 0.03 1.42 15.68
CA THR A 67 0.99 2.50 15.77
C THR A 67 1.50 2.85 14.37
N LEU A 68 2.10 4.03 14.24
CA LEU A 68 2.74 4.38 12.99
C LEU A 68 3.86 3.40 12.64
N SER A 69 4.59 2.93 13.66
CA SER A 69 5.63 1.92 13.43
C SER A 69 5.06 0.64 12.85
N ASP A 70 3.91 0.20 13.38
CA ASP A 70 3.27 -1.00 12.85
C ASP A 70 2.77 -0.79 11.43
N LEU A 71 2.21 0.39 11.16
CA LEU A 71 1.71 0.69 9.83
C LEU A 71 2.82 0.64 8.80
N PHE A 72 3.99 1.16 9.15
CA PHE A 72 5.13 1.23 8.24
C PHE A 72 6.05 0.01 8.33
N LEU A 73 5.64 -1.01 9.06
CA LEU A 73 6.51 -2.15 9.32
C LEU A 73 7.00 -2.78 8.02
N ASN A 74 8.31 -2.83 7.85
CA ASN A 74 8.96 -3.43 6.68
C ASN A 74 8.52 -2.81 5.36
N LEU A 75 8.20 -1.52 5.37
CA LEU A 75 7.64 -0.89 4.19
C LEU A 75 8.59 -0.95 2.99
N GLU A 76 9.87 -0.66 3.20
CA GLU A 76 10.84 -0.71 2.11
C GLU A 76 10.98 -2.12 1.56
N ARG A 77 10.98 -3.10 2.44
CA ARG A 77 11.08 -4.49 2.00
C ARG A 77 9.84 -4.88 1.21
N ARG A 78 8.67 -4.46 1.66
CA ARG A 78 7.42 -4.72 0.95
C ARG A 78 7.44 -4.09 -0.44
N ALA A 79 7.98 -2.88 -0.53
CA ALA A 79 8.10 -2.20 -1.81
C ALA A 79 9.05 -2.95 -2.74
N GLN A 80 10.16 -3.46 -2.21
CA GLN A 80 11.10 -4.23 -3.01
C GLN A 80 10.51 -5.54 -3.48
N GLU A 81 9.72 -6.19 -2.63
CA GLU A 81 9.05 -7.42 -3.03
C GLU A 81 8.10 -7.18 -4.20
N ARG A 82 7.40 -6.05 -4.19
CA ARG A 82 6.53 -5.72 -5.31
C ARG A 82 7.34 -5.49 -6.58
N LEU A 83 8.49 -4.84 -6.47
CA LEU A 83 9.35 -4.64 -7.62
C LEU A 83 9.86 -5.98 -8.15
N GLY A 84 10.26 -6.86 -7.26
CA GLY A 84 10.70 -8.19 -7.65
C GLY A 84 9.61 -8.98 -8.34
N GLN A 85 8.40 -8.88 -7.84
CA GLN A 85 7.26 -9.53 -8.47
C GLN A 85 6.98 -8.98 -9.86
N ALA A 86 7.09 -7.67 -10.02
CA ALA A 86 6.89 -7.04 -11.31
C ALA A 86 7.95 -7.51 -12.30
N ASP A 87 9.19 -7.59 -11.86
CA ASP A 87 10.28 -8.08 -12.72
C ASP A 87 10.07 -9.54 -13.10
N ALA A 88 9.68 -10.35 -12.14
CA ALA A 88 9.42 -11.76 -12.39
C ALA A 88 8.29 -11.92 -13.40
N ASN A 89 7.23 -11.13 -13.25
CA ASN A 89 6.14 -11.18 -14.20
C ASN A 89 6.57 -10.77 -15.59
N LYS A 90 7.40 -9.76 -15.68
CA LYS A 90 7.91 -9.32 -16.94
C LYS A 90 8.74 -10.38 -17.63
N VAL A 91 9.62 -11.02 -16.89
CA VAL A 91 10.46 -12.07 -17.43
C VAL A 91 9.59 -13.22 -17.94
N ARG A 92 8.63 -13.60 -17.13
CA ARG A 92 7.75 -14.70 -17.50
C ARG A 92 7.01 -14.41 -18.78
N LYS A 93 6.49 -13.20 -18.90
CA LYS A 93 5.79 -12.82 -20.10
C LYS A 93 6.69 -12.75 -21.30
N GLY A 94 7.86 -12.21 -21.10
CA GLY A 94 8.74 -11.98 -22.23
C GLY A 94 9.37 -13.24 -22.74
N ALA A 95 9.84 -14.08 -21.86
CA ALA A 95 10.65 -15.14 -22.32
C ALA A 95 10.20 -16.47 -21.92
N GLY A 96 9.47 -16.49 -21.01
CA GLY A 96 9.24 -17.76 -20.48
C GLY A 96 10.45 -18.33 -19.88
N GLU A 97 11.44 -17.73 -19.60
CA GLU A 97 12.48 -18.28 -19.00
C GLU A 97 12.76 -18.07 -17.78
N SER A 98 12.79 -18.31 -17.28
CA SER A 98 12.91 -18.05 -16.21
C SER A 98 13.67 -18.45 -15.44
N LYS A 99 14.12 -18.63 -15.20
CA LYS A 99 14.59 -18.94 -14.46
C LYS A 99 14.84 -18.59 -13.53
N SER A 100 14.97 -18.55 -13.07
CA SER A 100 15.21 -18.25 -12.22
C SER A 100 15.41 -17.88 -11.42
N ARG A 101 15.39 -17.84 -10.99
CA ARG A 101 15.56 -17.42 -10.12
C ARG A 101 15.36 -17.57 -9.67
#